data_6ca52d51089430a9838decec74c150c1
#
_entry.id   6ca52d51089430a9838decec74c150c1
#
_cell.length_a   1.000
_cell.length_b   1.000
_cell.length_c   1.000
_cell.angle_alpha   90.00
_cell.angle_beta   90.00
_cell.angle_gamma   90.00
#
_symmetry.space_group_name_H-M   'P 1'
#
loop_
_entity.id
_entity.type
_entity.pdbx_description
1 polymer ?
#
loop_
_entity_poly.entity_id
_entity_poly.type
_entity_poly.pdbx_seq_one_letter_code
_entity_poly.pdbx_strand_id
1 'polypeptide(L)' 'MKFDAPAIAMQIVEELERENARLQKLVAELLARNQQLRQALESAPRAGSVVANAR' A
#
# COMPACT_ATOMS: atom_id res chain seq x y z
N MET A 1 -23.89 37.20 -3.25
CA MET A 1 -22.65 36.50 -3.54
C MET A 1 -22.89 35.23 -4.31
N LYS A 2 -22.12 34.99 -5.32
CA LYS A 2 -22.31 33.85 -6.13
C LYS A 2 -21.53 32.65 -5.65
N PHE A 3 -22.16 31.54 -5.60
CA PHE A 3 -21.54 30.31 -5.24
C PHE A 3 -20.96 29.69 -6.51
N ASP A 4 -19.65 29.44 -6.50
CA ASP A 4 -18.99 28.88 -7.67
C ASP A 4 -18.85 27.37 -7.52
N ALA A 5 -19.92 26.67 -7.84
CA ALA A 5 -19.96 25.25 -7.70
C ALA A 5 -18.93 24.52 -8.57
N PRO A 6 -18.72 24.95 -9.84
CA PRO A 6 -17.72 24.28 -10.66
C PRO A 6 -16.30 24.42 -10.08
N ALA A 7 -15.96 25.58 -9.55
CA ALA A 7 -14.64 25.74 -8.97
C ALA A 7 -14.47 24.90 -7.71
N ILE A 8 -15.52 24.84 -6.90
CA ILE A 8 -15.45 24.02 -5.70
C ILE A 8 -15.36 22.56 -6.05
N ALA A 9 -16.12 22.13 -7.06
CA ALA A 9 -16.06 20.75 -7.51
C ALA A 9 -14.66 20.42 -8.01
N MET A 10 -14.04 21.32 -8.75
CA MET A 10 -12.69 21.12 -9.22
C MET A 10 -11.70 20.94 -8.08
N GLN A 11 -11.85 21.76 -7.05
CA GLN A 11 -10.97 21.62 -5.90
C GLN A 11 -11.12 20.25 -5.24
N ILE A 12 -12.35 19.80 -5.11
CA ILE A 12 -12.60 18.50 -4.50
C ILE A 12 -11.98 17.40 -5.34
N VAL A 13 -12.14 17.49 -6.66
CA VAL A 13 -11.56 16.48 -7.54
C VAL A 13 -10.05 16.46 -7.41
N GLU A 14 -9.44 17.65 -7.39
CA GLU A 14 -7.98 17.71 -7.25
C GLU A 14 -7.51 17.11 -5.94
N GLU A 15 -8.24 17.38 -4.88
CA GLU A 15 -7.87 16.79 -3.59
C GLU A 15 -8.02 15.29 -3.60
N LEU A 16 -9.08 14.79 -4.22
CA LEU A 16 -9.29 13.36 -4.30
C LEU A 16 -8.23 12.70 -5.18
N GLU A 17 -7.83 13.36 -6.24
CA GLU A 17 -6.78 12.82 -7.09
C GLU A 17 -5.46 12.71 -6.34
N ARG A 18 -5.13 13.73 -5.56
CA ARG A 18 -3.90 13.69 -4.76
C ARG A 18 -3.98 12.59 -3.72
N GLU A 19 -5.12 12.48 -3.06
CA GLU A 19 -5.29 11.43 -2.06
C GLU A 19 -5.24 10.06 -2.71
N ASN A 20 -5.83 9.94 -3.89
CA ASN A 20 -5.80 8.67 -4.61
C ASN A 20 -4.37 8.28 -4.97
N ALA A 21 -3.59 9.25 -5.45
CA ALA A 21 -2.19 8.98 -5.79
C ALA A 21 -1.40 8.58 -4.55
N ARG A 22 -1.67 9.24 -3.43
CA ARG A 22 -0.98 8.92 -2.19
C ARG A 22 -1.32 7.50 -1.74
N LEU A 23 -2.60 7.15 -1.82
CA LEU A 23 -3.03 5.82 -1.42
C LEU A 23 -2.44 4.75 -2.33
N GLN A 24 -2.38 5.01 -3.62
CA GLN A 24 -1.76 4.06 -4.55
C GLN A 24 -0.29 3.83 -4.20
N LYS A 25 0.40 4.89 -3.85
CA LYS A 25 1.79 4.76 -3.45
C LYS A 25 1.92 3.91 -2.19
N LEU A 26 1.05 4.15 -1.23
CA LEU A 26 1.08 3.38 0.01
C LEU A 26 0.77 1.90 -0.25
N VAL A 27 -0.19 1.64 -1.12
CA VAL A 27 -0.52 0.27 -1.46
C VAL A 27 0.69 -0.41 -2.10
N ALA A 28 1.37 0.27 -3.02
CA ALA A 28 2.55 -0.30 -3.66
C ALA A 28 3.64 -0.59 -2.63
N GLU A 29 3.84 0.32 -1.68
CA GLU A 29 4.83 0.10 -0.64
C GLU A 29 4.45 -1.06 0.25
N LEU A 30 3.18 -1.19 0.58
CA LEU A 30 2.72 -2.30 1.40
C LEU A 30 2.89 -3.62 0.67
N LEU A 31 2.60 -3.65 -0.61
CA LEU A 31 2.78 -4.86 -1.39
C LEU A 31 4.25 -5.26 -1.45
N ALA A 32 5.13 -4.29 -1.64
CA ALA A 32 6.56 -4.57 -1.68
C ALA A 32 7.03 -5.10 -0.33
N ARG A 33 6.59 -4.46 0.75
CA ARG A 33 6.96 -4.92 2.08
C ARG A 33 6.44 -6.31 2.36
N ASN A 34 5.20 -6.56 1.96
CA ASN A 34 4.61 -7.87 2.16
C ASN A 34 5.40 -8.94 1.42
N GLN A 35 5.81 -8.62 0.19
CA GLN A 35 6.61 -9.54 -0.59
C GLN A 35 7.95 -9.81 0.06
N GLN A 36 8.59 -8.76 0.56
CA GLN A 36 9.87 -8.91 1.25
C GLN A 36 9.74 -9.79 2.49
N LEU A 37 8.67 -9.58 3.24
CA LEU A 37 8.45 -10.38 4.43
C LEU A 37 8.20 -11.84 4.08
N ARG A 38 7.46 -12.09 3.03
CA ARG A 38 7.24 -13.46 2.60
C ARG A 38 8.53 -14.12 2.16
N GLN A 39 9.34 -13.39 1.41
CA GLN A 39 10.62 -13.94 0.97
C GLN A 39 11.53 -14.21 2.15
N ALA A 40 11.55 -13.32 3.12
CA ALA A 40 12.36 -13.52 4.30
C ALA A 40 11.88 -14.74 5.06
N LEU A 41 10.60 -14.94 5.13
CA LEU A 41 10.04 -16.08 5.82
C LEU A 41 10.39 -17.37 5.11
N GLU A 42 10.34 -17.36 3.80
CA GLU A 42 10.61 -18.56 3.02
C GLU A 42 12.09 -18.93 3.02
N SER A 43 12.96 -17.94 3.00
CA SER A 43 14.38 -18.23 2.91
C SER A 43 15.09 -18.26 4.25
N ALA A 44 14.42 -17.79 5.30
CA ALA A 44 15.07 -17.82 6.61
C ALA A 44 15.15 -19.25 7.12
N PRO A 45 16.26 -19.59 7.75
CA PRO A 45 16.31 -20.90 8.40
C PRO A 45 15.31 -20.92 9.52
N ARG A 46 14.38 -21.78 9.43
CA ARG A 46 13.37 -21.87 10.44
C ARG A 46 13.79 -22.85 11.48
N ALA A 47 13.66 -22.41 12.67
CA ALA A 47 13.92 -23.30 13.75
C ALA A 47 13.06 -24.53 13.60
N GLY A 48 11.95 -24.31 13.18
CA GLY A 48 11.11 -25.44 12.98
C GLY A 48 11.21 -25.97 11.63
N SER A 49 11.76 -25.21 10.86
CA SER A 49 11.80 -25.71 9.57
C SER A 49 12.90 -26.56 9.42
N VAL A 50 12.90 -26.31 10.10
CA VAL A 50 13.34 -27.00 10.21
C VAL A 50 12.59 -27.77 10.63
N VAL A 51 11.91 -27.66 10.75
CA VAL A 51 11.43 -28.09 10.95
C VAL A 51 10.85 -28.46 10.44
N ALA A 52 10.74 -28.24 10.37
CA ALA A 52 10.52 -28.46 9.96
C ALA A 52 10.49 -28.80 9.46
N ASN A 53 10.58 -28.94 9.39
CA ASN A 53 10.87 -29.35 9.03
C ASN A 53 10.86 -29.95 8.99
N ALA A 54 10.61 -30.03 9.13
CA ALA A 54 10.72 -30.61 9.22
C ALA A 54 10.43 -31.19 9.00
N ARG A 55 10.22 -31.46 8.90
CA ARG A 55 10.02 -32.07 8.68
C ARG A 55 9.92 -32.71 8.46
#